data_94766754b1fc079e2114b5e966d7923b
#
_entry.id   94766754b1fc079e2114b5e966d7923b
#
_cell.length_a   1.000
_cell.length_b   1.000
_cell.length_c   1.000
_cell.angle_alpha   90.00
_cell.angle_beta   90.00
_cell.angle_gamma   90.00
#
_symmetry.space_group_name_H-M   'P 1'
#
loop_
_entity.id
_entity.type
_entity.pdbx_description
1 polymer ?
#
loop_
_entity_poly.entity_id
_entity_poly.type
_entity_poly.pdbx_seq_one_letter_code
_entity_poly.pdbx_strand_id
1 'polypeptide(L)'
;ILSMYGYELMQREEHQPMTYDEFISYFVNYFKEKSKQIKGGTLDEGLDYLVRNTGIIYIKDGQYICFAHDTYMEYYAALEIFNFHRDEEKKLVDNFFDLKWQNVAVFYAGFTKDMDNFAKNINEKLQTANRIMEYISGIQGAGYLLQALYLSDDKVRCDVILTALNLSLNTNEAFKKLTTSPHTMFKNYKIPIVQTLSLLHFYEMFNSLTLTTPLELSYEKLKLKYEDLLDSISACISNVLT
;
A
#
# COMPACT_ATOMS: atom_id res chain seq x y z
N ILE A 1 17.44 -4.90 14.05
CA ILE A 1 17.05 -3.73 14.85
C ILE A 1 16.04 -2.88 14.07
N LEU A 2 16.37 -2.34 12.89
CA LEU A 2 15.48 -1.44 12.17
C LEU A 2 14.13 -2.07 11.82
N SER A 3 14.10 -3.34 11.43
CA SER A 3 12.86 -4.03 11.10
C SER A 3 11.95 -4.22 12.31
N MET A 4 12.50 -4.61 13.42
CA MET A 4 11.75 -4.68 14.69
C MET A 4 11.26 -3.31 15.13
N TYR A 5 12.10 -2.28 15.00
CA TYR A 5 11.73 -0.93 15.40
C TYR A 5 10.59 -0.39 14.52
N GLY A 6 10.68 -0.58 13.20
CA GLY A 6 9.61 -0.22 12.28
C GLY A 6 8.30 -0.94 12.63
N TYR A 7 8.37 -2.25 12.89
CA TYR A 7 7.21 -3.04 13.27
C TYR A 7 6.59 -2.56 14.60
N GLU A 8 7.41 -2.29 15.61
CA GLU A 8 6.95 -1.78 16.90
C GLU A 8 6.26 -0.41 16.75
N LEU A 9 6.82 0.51 15.96
CA LEU A 9 6.19 1.81 15.71
C LEU A 9 4.84 1.66 14.99
N MET A 10 4.71 0.72 14.07
CA MET A 10 3.44 0.45 13.39
C MET A 10 2.34 -0.06 14.35
N GLN A 11 2.70 -0.64 15.50
CA GLN A 11 1.74 -1.07 16.53
C GLN A 11 1.31 0.07 17.46
N ARG A 12 2.09 1.16 17.53
CA ARG A 12 1.80 2.29 18.42
C ARG A 12 0.76 3.23 17.82
N GLU A 13 -0.01 3.89 18.70
CA GLU A 13 -0.89 4.99 18.28
C GLU A 13 -0.06 6.10 17.63
N GLU A 14 -0.54 6.63 16.52
CA GLU A 14 0.09 7.73 15.75
C GLU A 14 1.60 7.53 15.47
N HIS A 15 2.09 6.28 15.49
CA HIS A 15 3.51 5.95 15.27
C HIS A 15 4.47 6.70 16.19
N GLN A 16 4.05 6.92 17.45
CA GLN A 16 4.86 7.65 18.42
C GLN A 16 6.27 7.06 18.55
N PRO A 17 7.32 7.85 18.27
CA PRO A 17 8.69 7.37 18.35
C PRO A 17 9.09 7.04 19.79
N MET A 18 10.00 6.08 19.95
CA MET A 18 10.60 5.80 21.24
C MET A 18 11.57 6.90 21.66
N THR A 19 11.64 7.17 22.95
CA THR A 19 12.79 7.90 23.47
C THR A 19 14.05 7.04 23.34
N TYR A 20 15.23 7.67 23.44
CA TYR A 20 16.50 6.95 23.42
C TYR A 20 16.55 5.84 24.47
N ASP A 21 16.15 6.15 25.70
CA ASP A 21 16.17 5.20 26.82
C ASP A 21 15.17 4.04 26.62
N GLU A 22 13.98 4.34 26.10
CA GLU A 22 13.01 3.29 25.73
C GLU A 22 13.57 2.37 24.65
N PHE A 23 14.17 2.95 23.61
CA PHE A 23 14.75 2.19 22.50
C PHE A 23 15.87 1.26 23.02
N ILE A 24 16.82 1.79 23.79
CA ILE A 24 17.90 0.98 24.35
C ILE A 24 17.33 -0.13 25.26
N SER A 25 16.41 0.20 26.16
CA SER A 25 15.79 -0.77 27.07
C SER A 25 15.06 -1.87 26.33
N TYR A 26 14.30 -1.52 25.28
CA TYR A 26 13.57 -2.47 24.45
C TYR A 26 14.52 -3.47 23.78
N PHE A 27 15.57 -2.99 23.12
CA PHE A 27 16.52 -3.86 22.41
C PHE A 27 17.44 -4.65 23.33
N VAL A 28 17.87 -4.09 24.46
CA VAL A 28 18.65 -4.83 25.46
C VAL A 28 17.84 -6.02 26.02
N ASN A 29 16.58 -5.83 26.32
CA ASN A 29 15.71 -6.91 26.79
C ASN A 29 15.50 -7.98 25.71
N TYR A 30 15.20 -7.55 24.48
CA TYR A 30 15.04 -8.47 23.36
C TYR A 30 16.28 -9.34 23.12
N PHE A 31 17.48 -8.75 23.11
CA PHE A 31 18.71 -9.50 22.88
C PHE A 31 19.06 -10.43 24.03
N LYS A 32 18.74 -10.04 25.28
CA LYS A 32 18.88 -10.94 26.46
C LYS A 32 17.98 -12.17 26.31
N GLU A 33 16.72 -11.98 25.98
CA GLU A 33 15.75 -13.07 25.82
C GLU A 33 16.13 -14.03 24.68
N LYS A 34 16.65 -13.51 23.59
CA LYS A 34 17.01 -14.30 22.39
C LYS A 34 18.41 -14.91 22.49
N SER A 35 19.13 -14.72 23.59
CA SER A 35 20.54 -15.20 23.76
C SER A 35 21.45 -14.80 22.61
N LYS A 36 21.14 -13.73 21.90
CA LYS A 36 21.91 -13.24 20.77
C LYS A 36 22.99 -12.28 21.24
N GLN A 37 24.24 -12.61 20.94
CA GLN A 37 25.34 -11.66 21.12
C GLN A 37 25.41 -10.73 19.91
N ILE A 38 25.46 -9.43 20.15
CA ILE A 38 25.81 -8.45 19.13
C ILE A 38 27.30 -8.63 18.85
N LYS A 39 27.64 -9.17 17.68
CA LYS A 39 29.03 -9.32 17.29
C LYS A 39 29.59 -7.95 16.90
N GLY A 40 30.63 -7.53 17.61
CA GLY A 40 31.48 -6.40 17.19
C GLY A 40 31.16 -5.04 17.80
N GLY A 41 30.38 -4.93 18.89
CA GLY A 41 30.13 -3.66 19.54
C GLY A 41 29.01 -3.69 20.57
N THR A 42 28.74 -2.56 21.18
CA THR A 42 27.60 -2.36 22.07
C THR A 42 26.36 -1.93 21.26
N LEU A 43 25.18 -2.01 21.87
CA LEU A 43 23.95 -1.52 21.24
C LEU A 43 24.03 0.00 20.98
N ASP A 44 24.64 0.76 21.90
CA ASP A 44 24.85 2.21 21.78
C ASP A 44 25.73 2.55 20.56
N GLU A 45 26.84 1.83 20.37
CA GLU A 45 27.70 2.01 19.20
C GLU A 45 26.96 1.69 17.90
N GLY A 46 26.14 0.63 17.92
CA GLY A 46 25.31 0.25 16.76
C GLY A 46 24.26 1.32 16.44
N LEU A 47 23.60 1.89 17.46
CA LEU A 47 22.63 2.97 17.28
C LEU A 47 23.30 4.25 16.79
N ASP A 48 24.45 4.62 17.39
CA ASP A 48 25.22 5.80 16.97
C ASP A 48 25.65 5.69 15.49
N TYR A 49 26.09 4.50 15.07
CA TYR A 49 26.37 4.21 13.67
C TYR A 49 25.16 4.38 12.76
N LEU A 50 23.99 3.84 13.14
CA LEU A 50 22.76 3.97 12.36
C LEU A 50 22.32 5.42 12.22
N VAL A 51 22.38 6.19 13.30
CA VAL A 51 22.00 7.61 13.32
C VAL A 51 22.95 8.45 12.47
N ARG A 52 24.28 8.25 12.60
CA ARG A 52 25.28 9.13 11.97
C ARG A 52 25.59 8.76 10.52
N ASN A 53 25.51 7.48 10.17
CA ASN A 53 26.09 7.00 8.90
C ASN A 53 25.07 6.51 7.88
N THR A 54 23.84 6.20 8.28
CA THR A 54 22.87 5.61 7.34
C THR A 54 21.86 6.60 6.78
N GLY A 55 21.54 7.66 7.52
CA GLY A 55 20.46 8.58 7.18
C GLY A 55 19.05 7.96 7.25
N ILE A 56 18.92 6.73 7.77
CA ILE A 56 17.64 6.02 7.88
C ILE A 56 16.88 6.46 9.13
N ILE A 57 17.59 6.63 10.23
CA ILE A 57 17.04 7.15 11.50
C ILE A 57 17.83 8.34 11.98
N TYR A 58 17.19 9.19 12.78
CA TYR A 58 17.81 10.37 13.41
C TYR A 58 17.23 10.60 14.81
N ILE A 59 17.93 11.40 15.61
CA ILE A 59 17.45 11.80 16.93
C ILE A 59 16.75 13.16 16.81
N LYS A 60 15.45 13.16 17.05
CA LYS A 60 14.62 14.37 17.10
C LYS A 60 14.62 14.94 18.51
N ASP A 61 14.77 16.27 18.60
CA ASP A 61 14.73 17.04 19.88
C ASP A 61 15.69 16.49 20.94
N GLY A 62 16.79 15.86 20.50
CA GLY A 62 17.81 15.28 21.36
C GLY A 62 17.40 14.03 22.16
N GLN A 63 16.18 13.51 21.95
CA GLN A 63 15.65 12.41 22.76
C GLN A 63 14.85 11.35 22.04
N TYR A 64 14.23 11.65 20.90
CA TYR A 64 13.35 10.70 20.20
C TYR A 64 14.06 10.07 19.00
N ILE A 65 14.01 8.75 18.89
CA ILE A 65 14.52 8.03 17.72
C ILE A 65 13.44 8.02 16.64
N CYS A 66 13.69 8.67 15.50
CA CYS A 66 12.74 8.76 14.41
C CYS A 66 13.30 8.16 13.12
N PHE A 67 12.46 7.55 12.30
CA PHE A 67 12.81 7.29 10.91
C PHE A 67 12.86 8.62 10.14
N ALA A 68 13.81 8.75 9.22
CA ALA A 68 13.96 9.93 8.39
C ALA A 68 12.77 10.13 7.42
N HIS A 69 12.07 9.05 7.11
CA HIS A 69 10.86 9.05 6.31
C HIS A 69 9.96 7.88 6.71
N ASP A 70 8.63 8.08 6.68
CA ASP A 70 7.66 7.03 7.02
C ASP A 70 7.82 5.78 6.15
N THR A 71 8.19 5.95 4.89
CA THR A 71 8.46 4.85 3.97
C THR A 71 9.53 3.88 4.47
N TYR A 72 10.56 4.37 5.18
CA TYR A 72 11.54 3.48 5.81
C TYR A 72 10.91 2.66 6.94
N MET A 73 10.11 3.30 7.79
CA MET A 73 9.38 2.61 8.86
C MET A 73 8.48 1.51 8.28
N GLU A 74 7.68 1.84 7.28
CA GLU A 74 6.76 0.93 6.60
C GLU A 74 7.49 -0.24 5.93
N TYR A 75 8.58 0.03 5.22
CA TYR A 75 9.44 -1.00 4.61
C TYR A 75 10.02 -1.95 5.65
N TYR A 76 10.60 -1.41 6.72
CA TYR A 76 11.20 -2.22 7.77
C TYR A 76 10.15 -3.00 8.57
N ALA A 77 8.97 -2.45 8.79
CA ALA A 77 7.85 -3.17 9.39
C ALA A 77 7.40 -4.35 8.51
N ALA A 78 7.27 -4.13 7.21
CA ALA A 78 6.96 -5.20 6.25
C ALA A 78 8.02 -6.30 6.27
N LEU A 79 9.31 -5.93 6.34
CA LEU A 79 10.43 -6.87 6.40
C LEU A 79 10.39 -7.72 7.69
N GLU A 80 10.02 -7.13 8.83
CA GLU A 80 9.87 -7.86 10.08
C GLU A 80 8.73 -8.86 10.00
N ILE A 81 7.55 -8.44 9.51
CA ILE A 81 6.39 -9.31 9.30
C ILE A 81 6.76 -10.46 8.38
N PHE A 82 7.41 -10.19 7.25
CA PHE A 82 7.81 -11.20 6.28
C PHE A 82 8.76 -12.27 6.87
N ASN A 83 9.70 -11.86 7.70
CA ASN A 83 10.72 -12.77 8.22
C ASN A 83 10.29 -13.50 9.51
N PHE A 84 9.47 -12.87 10.36
CA PHE A 84 9.26 -13.35 11.73
C PHE A 84 7.78 -13.42 12.16
N HIS A 85 6.86 -12.77 11.44
CA HIS A 85 5.45 -12.66 11.84
C HIS A 85 4.51 -12.94 10.66
N ARG A 86 4.79 -13.98 9.86
CA ARG A 86 3.95 -14.34 8.70
C ARG A 86 2.51 -14.71 9.06
N ASP A 87 2.26 -15.11 10.26
CA ASP A 87 0.93 -15.31 10.83
C ASP A 87 0.10 -14.01 10.90
N GLU A 88 0.75 -12.85 10.87
CA GLU A 88 0.10 -11.54 10.81
C GLU A 88 -0.23 -11.06 9.38
N GLU A 89 0.03 -11.86 8.34
CA GLU A 89 -0.34 -11.51 6.95
C GLU A 89 -1.81 -11.11 6.83
N LYS A 90 -2.69 -11.80 7.56
CA LYS A 90 -4.11 -11.46 7.61
C LYS A 90 -4.37 -10.03 8.09
N LYS A 91 -3.57 -9.51 9.02
CA LYS A 91 -3.68 -8.13 9.51
C LYS A 91 -3.42 -7.12 8.39
N LEU A 92 -2.46 -7.40 7.51
CA LEU A 92 -2.19 -6.57 6.33
C LEU A 92 -3.40 -6.53 5.38
N VAL A 93 -4.01 -7.68 5.15
CA VAL A 93 -5.21 -7.80 4.33
C VAL A 93 -6.39 -7.04 4.96
N ASP A 94 -6.66 -7.29 6.24
CA ASP A 94 -7.81 -6.70 6.94
C ASP A 94 -7.73 -5.16 6.98
N ASN A 95 -6.53 -4.60 7.07
CA ASN A 95 -6.28 -3.17 7.16
C ASN A 95 -5.86 -2.52 5.83
N PHE A 96 -6.08 -3.17 4.69
CA PHE A 96 -5.60 -2.65 3.40
C PHE A 96 -6.21 -1.30 2.99
N PHE A 97 -7.36 -0.91 3.52
CA PHE A 97 -7.95 0.42 3.30
C PHE A 97 -7.38 1.50 4.22
N ASP A 98 -6.66 1.13 5.27
CA ASP A 98 -5.92 2.07 6.11
C ASP A 98 -4.57 2.40 5.47
N LEU A 99 -4.38 3.67 5.10
CA LEU A 99 -3.16 4.13 4.43
C LEU A 99 -1.89 3.81 5.23
N LYS A 100 -1.98 3.73 6.56
CA LYS A 100 -0.84 3.34 7.40
C LYS A 100 -0.36 1.93 7.10
N TRP A 101 -1.29 0.98 6.93
CA TRP A 101 -0.98 -0.43 6.69
C TRP A 101 -0.87 -0.78 5.21
N GLN A 102 -1.42 0.06 4.32
CA GLN A 102 -1.44 -0.17 2.88
C GLN A 102 -0.02 -0.28 2.30
N ASN A 103 0.86 0.68 2.63
CA ASN A 103 2.25 0.65 2.16
C ASN A 103 3.02 -0.54 2.72
N VAL A 104 2.78 -0.92 3.98
CA VAL A 104 3.38 -2.13 4.57
C VAL A 104 2.96 -3.37 3.78
N ALA A 105 1.68 -3.49 3.42
CA ALA A 105 1.17 -4.60 2.60
C ALA A 105 1.81 -4.62 1.19
N VAL A 106 2.00 -3.46 0.59
CA VAL A 106 2.66 -3.31 -0.72
C VAL A 106 4.13 -3.74 -0.66
N PHE A 107 4.89 -3.29 0.34
CA PHE A 107 6.28 -3.73 0.53
C PHE A 107 6.37 -5.24 0.80
N TYR A 108 5.47 -5.76 1.65
CA TYR A 108 5.38 -7.19 1.93
C TYR A 108 5.19 -8.01 0.65
N ALA A 109 4.30 -7.57 -0.25
CA ALA A 109 4.06 -8.23 -1.52
C ALA A 109 5.28 -8.23 -2.46
N GLY A 110 6.18 -7.26 -2.32
CA GLY A 110 7.38 -7.13 -3.15
C GLY A 110 8.56 -8.01 -2.73
N PHE A 111 8.52 -8.68 -1.57
CA PHE A 111 9.69 -9.42 -1.07
C PHE A 111 9.90 -10.80 -1.68
N THR A 112 8.90 -11.41 -2.29
CA THR A 112 9.02 -12.75 -2.90
C THR A 112 8.13 -12.90 -4.13
N LYS A 113 8.42 -13.93 -4.93
CA LYS A 113 7.64 -14.28 -6.11
C LYS A 113 6.30 -14.93 -5.79
N ASP A 114 6.23 -15.66 -4.67
CA ASP A 114 5.04 -16.46 -4.29
C ASP A 114 4.10 -15.62 -3.42
N MET A 115 3.47 -14.63 -4.06
CA MET A 115 2.48 -13.75 -3.43
C MET A 115 1.08 -13.85 -4.03
N ASP A 116 0.82 -14.85 -4.86
CA ASP A 116 -0.48 -15.00 -5.53
C ASP A 116 -1.64 -15.17 -4.54
N ASN A 117 -1.43 -15.91 -3.46
CA ASN A 117 -2.46 -16.08 -2.43
C ASN A 117 -2.71 -14.77 -1.66
N PHE A 118 -1.64 -14.06 -1.29
CA PHE A 118 -1.75 -12.75 -0.65
C PHE A 118 -2.49 -11.76 -1.56
N ALA A 119 -2.12 -11.70 -2.83
CA ALA A 119 -2.78 -10.84 -3.83
C ALA A 119 -4.27 -11.18 -4.00
N LYS A 120 -4.64 -12.47 -4.00
CA LYS A 120 -6.04 -12.91 -4.02
C LYS A 120 -6.80 -12.45 -2.78
N ASN A 121 -6.21 -12.60 -1.59
CA ASN A 121 -6.82 -12.15 -0.34
C ASN A 121 -7.03 -10.63 -0.33
N ILE A 122 -6.04 -9.85 -0.81
CA ILE A 122 -6.20 -8.39 -0.98
C ILE A 122 -7.30 -8.10 -2.01
N ASN A 123 -7.36 -8.82 -3.12
CA ASN A 123 -8.40 -8.63 -4.12
C ASN A 123 -9.81 -8.89 -3.55
N GLU A 124 -9.98 -9.93 -2.76
CA GLU A 124 -11.22 -10.20 -2.03
C GLU A 124 -11.55 -9.05 -1.06
N LYS A 125 -10.56 -8.54 -0.33
CA LYS A 125 -10.73 -7.39 0.55
C LYS A 125 -11.17 -6.15 -0.23
N LEU A 126 -10.57 -5.85 -1.36
CA LEU A 126 -10.94 -4.72 -2.22
C LEU A 126 -12.41 -4.81 -2.67
N GLN A 127 -12.91 -6.01 -2.94
CA GLN A 127 -14.31 -6.24 -3.31
C GLN A 127 -15.31 -5.96 -2.16
N THR A 128 -14.85 -5.91 -0.92
CA THR A 128 -15.70 -5.55 0.23
C THR A 128 -15.93 -4.05 0.40
N ALA A 129 -15.20 -3.22 -0.35
CA ALA A 129 -15.32 -1.77 -0.27
C ALA A 129 -16.76 -1.31 -0.53
N ASN A 130 -17.28 -0.43 0.31
CA ASN A 130 -18.65 0.07 0.21
C ASN A 130 -18.80 1.58 0.50
N ARG A 131 -17.70 2.27 0.78
CA ARG A 131 -17.64 3.71 1.05
C ARG A 131 -16.68 4.39 0.08
N ILE A 132 -16.93 5.66 -0.24
CA ILE A 132 -16.11 6.45 -1.17
C ILE A 132 -14.62 6.44 -0.78
N MET A 133 -14.32 6.60 0.50
CA MET A 133 -12.93 6.60 0.97
C MET A 133 -12.26 5.23 0.78
N GLU A 134 -12.99 4.14 0.95
CA GLU A 134 -12.49 2.79 0.67
C GLU A 134 -12.31 2.55 -0.83
N TYR A 135 -13.18 3.09 -1.68
CA TYR A 135 -12.98 3.02 -3.12
C TYR A 135 -11.69 3.72 -3.53
N ILE A 136 -11.48 4.97 -3.07
CA ILE A 136 -10.30 5.78 -3.41
C ILE A 136 -9.03 5.11 -2.87
N SER A 137 -8.99 4.76 -1.59
CA SER A 137 -7.86 4.07 -0.97
C SER A 137 -7.58 2.73 -1.67
N GLY A 138 -8.63 1.97 -2.00
CA GLY A 138 -8.51 0.69 -2.70
C GLY A 138 -7.92 0.82 -4.10
N ILE A 139 -8.30 1.83 -4.88
CA ILE A 139 -7.72 2.10 -6.21
C ILE A 139 -6.22 2.42 -6.06
N GLN A 140 -5.88 3.32 -5.13
CA GLN A 140 -4.49 3.70 -4.88
C GLN A 140 -3.65 2.48 -4.46
N GLY A 141 -4.12 1.73 -3.47
CA GLY A 141 -3.42 0.55 -2.98
C GLY A 141 -3.28 -0.54 -4.04
N ALA A 142 -4.31 -0.77 -4.86
CA ALA A 142 -4.24 -1.71 -5.97
C ALA A 142 -3.16 -1.31 -7.00
N GLY A 143 -3.02 -0.03 -7.31
CA GLY A 143 -2.00 0.47 -8.24
C GLY A 143 -0.57 0.18 -7.73
N TYR A 144 -0.28 0.49 -6.47
CA TYR A 144 1.03 0.18 -5.88
C TYR A 144 1.25 -1.33 -5.72
N LEU A 145 0.22 -2.08 -5.31
CA LEU A 145 0.29 -3.52 -5.18
C LEU A 145 0.66 -4.20 -6.50
N LEU A 146 0.05 -3.79 -7.62
CA LEU A 146 0.34 -4.34 -8.94
C LEU A 146 1.78 -4.13 -9.37
N GLN A 147 2.41 -3.03 -8.97
CA GLN A 147 3.84 -2.81 -9.21
C GLN A 147 4.71 -3.74 -8.34
N ALA A 148 4.31 -3.98 -7.09
CA ALA A 148 5.00 -4.91 -6.21
C ALA A 148 4.86 -6.38 -6.67
N LEU A 149 3.73 -6.74 -7.27
CA LEU A 149 3.43 -8.08 -7.77
C LEU A 149 4.03 -8.39 -9.17
N TYR A 150 5.14 -7.77 -9.53
CA TYR A 150 5.73 -7.88 -10.88
C TYR A 150 6.14 -9.31 -11.28
N LEU A 151 6.27 -10.22 -10.33
CA LEU A 151 6.59 -11.63 -10.56
C LEU A 151 5.40 -12.59 -10.36
N SER A 152 4.23 -12.06 -9.98
CA SER A 152 3.00 -12.85 -9.81
C SER A 152 2.37 -13.19 -11.16
N ASP A 153 1.48 -14.20 -11.14
CA ASP A 153 0.73 -14.64 -12.31
C ASP A 153 -0.11 -13.50 -12.91
N ASP A 154 -0.06 -13.35 -14.24
CA ASP A 154 -0.78 -12.31 -14.96
C ASP A 154 -2.30 -12.36 -14.72
N LYS A 155 -2.85 -13.54 -14.50
CA LYS A 155 -4.26 -13.70 -14.20
C LYS A 155 -4.62 -13.09 -12.84
N VAL A 156 -3.78 -13.28 -11.83
CA VAL A 156 -3.98 -12.69 -10.49
C VAL A 156 -3.91 -11.17 -10.58
N ARG A 157 -2.93 -10.65 -11.31
CA ARG A 157 -2.76 -9.21 -11.55
C ARG A 157 -3.96 -8.64 -12.33
N CYS A 158 -4.44 -9.35 -13.35
CA CYS A 158 -5.64 -9.00 -14.10
C CYS A 158 -6.87 -8.90 -13.18
N ASP A 159 -7.06 -9.81 -12.24
CA ASP A 159 -8.20 -9.79 -11.33
C ASP A 159 -8.14 -8.56 -10.38
N VAL A 160 -6.95 -8.16 -9.92
CA VAL A 160 -6.76 -6.91 -9.14
C VAL A 160 -7.09 -5.67 -9.99
N ILE A 161 -6.66 -5.63 -11.26
CA ILE A 161 -6.98 -4.53 -12.18
C ILE A 161 -8.50 -4.41 -12.37
N LEU A 162 -9.18 -5.52 -12.63
CA LEU A 162 -10.63 -5.54 -12.80
C LEU A 162 -11.37 -5.03 -11.55
N THR A 163 -10.90 -5.41 -10.38
CA THR A 163 -11.46 -4.91 -9.13
C THR A 163 -11.23 -3.41 -8.98
N ALA A 164 -10.03 -2.91 -9.26
CA ALA A 164 -9.74 -1.46 -9.21
C ALA A 164 -10.59 -0.67 -10.20
N LEU A 165 -10.83 -1.20 -11.41
CA LEU A 165 -11.76 -0.60 -12.39
C LEU A 165 -13.20 -0.54 -11.82
N ASN A 166 -13.68 -1.61 -11.21
CA ASN A 166 -14.99 -1.62 -10.56
C ASN A 166 -15.07 -0.59 -9.42
N LEU A 167 -14.02 -0.44 -8.61
CA LEU A 167 -13.97 0.59 -7.57
C LEU A 167 -14.03 2.00 -8.17
N SER A 168 -13.37 2.24 -9.31
CA SER A 168 -13.43 3.52 -10.02
C SER A 168 -14.84 3.82 -10.51
N LEU A 169 -15.55 2.82 -11.05
CA LEU A 169 -16.96 2.95 -11.42
C LEU A 169 -17.85 3.25 -10.23
N ASN A 170 -17.67 2.52 -9.13
CA ASN A 170 -18.42 2.75 -7.90
C ASN A 170 -18.16 4.14 -7.32
N THR A 171 -16.93 4.64 -7.39
CA THR A 171 -16.57 6.01 -7.01
C THR A 171 -17.38 7.01 -7.83
N ASN A 172 -17.41 6.83 -9.13
CA ASN A 172 -18.15 7.69 -10.04
C ASN A 172 -19.67 7.68 -9.74
N GLU A 173 -20.27 6.53 -9.55
CA GLU A 173 -21.69 6.41 -9.18
C GLU A 173 -21.99 7.03 -7.80
N ALA A 174 -21.08 6.89 -6.82
CA ALA A 174 -21.21 7.53 -5.53
C ALA A 174 -21.16 9.06 -5.64
N PHE A 175 -20.26 9.61 -6.44
CA PHE A 175 -20.20 11.05 -6.73
C PHE A 175 -21.43 11.57 -7.48
N LYS A 176 -21.95 10.83 -8.45
CA LYS A 176 -23.21 11.18 -9.13
C LYS A 176 -24.35 11.32 -8.14
N LYS A 177 -24.50 10.37 -7.21
CA LYS A 177 -25.53 10.43 -6.14
C LYS A 177 -25.36 11.65 -5.25
N LEU A 178 -24.12 12.02 -4.90
CA LEU A 178 -23.84 13.21 -4.11
C LEU A 178 -24.20 14.51 -4.88
N THR A 179 -23.90 14.59 -6.16
CA THR A 179 -24.15 15.77 -7.00
C THR A 179 -25.63 15.98 -7.31
N THR A 180 -26.44 14.92 -7.29
CA THR A 180 -27.90 15.00 -7.50
C THR A 180 -28.67 15.36 -6.23
N SER A 181 -28.06 15.30 -5.06
CA SER A 181 -28.68 15.67 -3.79
C SER A 181 -28.86 17.19 -3.68
N PRO A 182 -30.07 17.71 -3.33
CA PRO A 182 -30.33 19.13 -3.28
C PRO A 182 -29.55 19.89 -2.19
N HIS A 183 -28.95 19.19 -1.25
CA HIS A 183 -28.23 19.75 -0.09
C HIS A 183 -26.70 19.66 -0.17
N THR A 184 -26.10 19.28 -1.31
CA THR A 184 -24.66 19.07 -1.38
C THR A 184 -23.90 20.23 -2.02
N MET A 185 -22.72 20.53 -1.47
CA MET A 185 -21.76 21.51 -2.03
C MET A 185 -21.34 21.18 -3.47
N PHE A 186 -21.58 19.95 -3.93
CA PHE A 186 -21.17 19.45 -5.23
C PHE A 186 -22.17 19.69 -6.36
N LYS A 187 -23.29 20.38 -6.11
CA LYS A 187 -24.35 20.64 -7.10
C LYS A 187 -23.84 21.28 -8.39
N ASN A 188 -22.72 21.97 -8.34
CA ASN A 188 -22.12 22.69 -9.47
C ASN A 188 -20.94 21.94 -10.13
N TYR A 189 -20.51 20.79 -9.61
CA TYR A 189 -19.46 20.00 -10.23
C TYR A 189 -20.03 19.22 -11.43
N LYS A 190 -19.47 19.47 -12.59
CA LYS A 190 -19.84 18.73 -13.79
C LYS A 190 -19.34 17.29 -13.67
N ILE A 191 -20.26 16.33 -13.76
CA ILE A 191 -19.97 14.89 -13.76
C ILE A 191 -18.77 14.51 -14.65
N PRO A 192 -18.57 15.08 -15.86
CA PRO A 192 -17.41 14.80 -16.69
C PRO A 192 -16.06 15.10 -16.03
N ILE A 193 -15.98 16.11 -15.16
CA ILE A 193 -14.72 16.42 -14.46
C ILE A 193 -14.35 15.30 -13.48
N VAL A 194 -15.31 14.82 -12.72
CA VAL A 194 -15.10 13.72 -11.75
C VAL A 194 -14.73 12.43 -12.47
N GLN A 195 -15.40 12.13 -13.60
CA GLN A 195 -15.05 10.98 -14.45
C GLN A 195 -13.63 11.10 -14.99
N THR A 196 -13.26 12.26 -15.52
CA THR A 196 -11.92 12.52 -16.04
C THR A 196 -10.86 12.38 -14.96
N LEU A 197 -11.08 12.94 -13.76
CA LEU A 197 -10.14 12.82 -12.64
C LEU A 197 -9.98 11.37 -12.17
N SER A 198 -11.07 10.60 -12.10
CA SER A 198 -11.01 9.18 -11.76
C SER A 198 -10.26 8.37 -12.80
N LEU A 199 -10.45 8.64 -14.09
CA LEU A 199 -9.74 7.98 -15.19
C LEU A 199 -8.26 8.37 -15.21
N LEU A 200 -7.93 9.65 -15.01
CA LEU A 200 -6.53 10.11 -14.95
C LEU A 200 -5.80 9.49 -13.75
N HIS A 201 -6.45 9.45 -12.59
CA HIS A 201 -5.89 8.78 -11.42
C HIS A 201 -5.67 7.29 -11.68
N PHE A 202 -6.65 6.61 -12.25
CA PHE A 202 -6.51 5.21 -12.66
C PHE A 202 -5.36 5.03 -13.65
N TYR A 203 -5.28 5.85 -14.69
CA TYR A 203 -4.20 5.80 -15.68
C TYR A 203 -2.82 6.00 -15.03
N GLU A 204 -2.68 7.00 -14.15
CA GLU A 204 -1.44 7.28 -13.45
C GLU A 204 -0.99 6.09 -12.59
N MET A 205 -1.93 5.47 -11.87
CA MET A 205 -1.64 4.33 -11.00
C MET A 205 -1.29 3.04 -11.76
N PHE A 206 -1.84 2.84 -12.96
CA PHE A 206 -1.64 1.62 -13.74
C PHE A 206 -0.74 1.79 -14.96
N ASN A 207 -0.15 2.96 -15.17
CA ASN A 207 0.77 3.22 -16.27
C ASN A 207 2.14 2.60 -16.02
N SER A 208 2.28 1.30 -16.28
CA SER A 208 3.51 0.55 -16.12
C SER A 208 3.64 -0.51 -17.22
N LEU A 209 4.82 -0.63 -17.80
CA LEU A 209 5.10 -1.67 -18.81
C LEU A 209 4.89 -3.08 -18.25
N THR A 210 5.08 -3.28 -16.94
CA THR A 210 4.86 -4.58 -16.29
C THR A 210 3.39 -4.98 -16.23
N LEU A 211 2.46 -4.08 -16.53
CA LEU A 211 1.01 -4.31 -16.52
C LEU A 211 0.42 -4.50 -17.90
N THR A 212 1.21 -4.49 -18.99
CA THR A 212 0.70 -4.57 -20.36
C THR A 212 -0.20 -5.80 -20.57
N THR A 213 0.30 -7.01 -20.32
CA THR A 213 -0.51 -8.23 -20.45
C THR A 213 -1.73 -8.29 -19.53
N PRO A 214 -1.60 -8.00 -18.21
CA PRO A 214 -2.77 -7.91 -17.33
C PRO A 214 -3.80 -6.86 -17.76
N LEU A 215 -3.38 -5.72 -18.32
CA LEU A 215 -4.28 -4.69 -18.82
C LEU A 215 -5.04 -5.15 -20.07
N GLU A 216 -4.36 -5.82 -21.01
CA GLU A 216 -5.01 -6.42 -22.19
C GLU A 216 -6.08 -7.43 -21.79
N LEU A 217 -5.76 -8.35 -20.89
CA LEU A 217 -6.72 -9.33 -20.38
C LEU A 217 -7.90 -8.67 -19.65
N SER A 218 -7.65 -7.59 -18.92
CA SER A 218 -8.69 -6.83 -18.23
C SER A 218 -9.59 -6.10 -19.21
N TYR A 219 -9.01 -5.51 -20.26
CA TYR A 219 -9.75 -4.85 -21.31
C TYR A 219 -10.70 -5.79 -22.04
N GLU A 220 -10.24 -6.97 -22.45
CA GLU A 220 -11.09 -7.96 -23.13
C GLU A 220 -12.24 -8.44 -22.22
N LYS A 221 -11.99 -8.65 -20.95
CA LYS A 221 -13.05 -9.01 -19.98
C LYS A 221 -14.08 -7.90 -19.79
N LEU A 222 -13.63 -6.63 -19.75
CA LEU A 222 -14.50 -5.47 -19.60
C LEU A 222 -15.32 -5.21 -20.88
N LYS A 223 -14.72 -5.36 -22.05
CA LYS A 223 -15.38 -5.20 -23.33
C LYS A 223 -16.63 -6.06 -23.45
N LEU A 224 -16.56 -7.30 -22.97
CA LEU A 224 -17.69 -8.21 -22.96
C LEU A 224 -18.81 -7.79 -22.00
N LYS A 225 -18.51 -6.97 -20.99
CA LYS A 225 -19.45 -6.62 -19.92
C LYS A 225 -20.03 -5.20 -20.04
N TYR A 226 -19.30 -4.27 -20.64
CA TYR A 226 -19.61 -2.83 -20.60
C TYR A 226 -19.27 -2.12 -21.91
N GLU A 227 -19.87 -2.53 -23.04
CA GLU A 227 -19.60 -1.93 -24.36
C GLU A 227 -19.71 -0.40 -24.36
N ASP A 228 -20.68 0.18 -23.66
CA ASP A 228 -20.92 1.63 -23.61
C ASP A 228 -19.92 2.42 -22.73
N LEU A 229 -19.20 1.75 -21.85
CA LEU A 229 -18.25 2.39 -20.91
C LEU A 229 -16.83 2.42 -21.45
N LEU A 230 -16.55 1.63 -22.46
CA LEU A 230 -15.21 1.39 -22.98
C LEU A 230 -14.66 2.53 -23.79
N ASP A 231 -15.48 3.36 -24.42
CA ASP A 231 -14.98 4.50 -25.19
C ASP A 231 -14.19 5.49 -24.33
N SER A 232 -14.55 5.62 -23.05
CA SER A 232 -13.85 6.47 -22.10
C SER A 232 -12.59 5.82 -21.49
N ILE A 233 -12.60 4.50 -21.33
CA ILE A 233 -11.50 3.71 -20.75
C ILE A 233 -10.52 3.28 -21.85
N SER A 234 -11.01 3.05 -23.08
CA SER A 234 -10.20 2.56 -24.19
C SER A 234 -9.05 3.51 -24.56
N ALA A 235 -9.28 4.82 -24.47
CA ALA A 235 -8.22 5.80 -24.71
C ALA A 235 -7.08 5.69 -23.68
N CYS A 236 -7.38 5.44 -22.41
CA CYS A 236 -6.37 5.26 -21.36
C CYS A 236 -5.62 3.94 -21.52
N ILE A 237 -6.33 2.84 -21.79
CA ILE A 237 -5.71 1.51 -21.97
C ILE A 237 -4.88 1.47 -23.26
N SER A 238 -5.40 2.03 -24.35
CA SER A 238 -4.67 2.08 -25.64
C SER A 238 -3.36 2.87 -25.55
N ASN A 239 -3.31 3.95 -24.75
CA ASN A 239 -2.09 4.71 -24.52
C ASN A 239 -1.05 3.99 -23.65
N VAL A 240 -1.45 2.97 -22.88
CA VAL A 240 -0.54 2.12 -22.10
C VAL A 240 0.02 0.99 -22.95
N LEU A 241 -0.71 0.55 -23.99
CA LEU A 241 -0.35 -0.55 -24.89
C LEU A 241 0.50 -0.11 -26.09
N THR A 242 0.54 1.19 -26.37
CA THR A 242 1.39 1.80 -27.41
C THR A 242 2.66 2.40 -26.82
#